data_ad246f306d4eee90f7f92b1b596d3152
#
_entry.id   ad246f306d4eee90f7f92b1b596d3152
#
_cell.length_a   1.000
_cell.length_b   1.000
_cell.length_c   1.000
_cell.angle_alpha   90.00
_cell.angle_beta   90.00
_cell.angle_gamma   90.00
#
_symmetry.space_group_name_H-M   'P 1'
#
loop_
_entity.id
_entity.type
_entity.pdbx_description
1 polymer ?
#
loop_
_entity_poly.entity_id
_entity_poly.type
_entity_poly.pdbx_seq_one_letter_code
_entity_poly.pdbx_strand_id
1 'polypeptide(L)'
;MAEYLSVTKYARLHGKDPGNVRRLLASGRLNGQKVGRQWIITENTPYPDDSRITTGKYCGWRKRIALNKNKELMKSISDMIAELCSIYGDALCKVILYGSYARGTQTEQSDVDIAILLSGKPPKDVTDAMINCVSSYELACGKVLSVIDIDAEKYDQWKDVLPFYKNIRKEGIILWPAAA
;
A
#
# COMPACT_ATOMS: atom_id res chain seq x y z
N MET A 1 -27.70 -35.74 1.25
CA MET A 1 -27.22 -35.78 -0.16
C MET A 1 -26.62 -34.42 -0.45
N ALA A 2 -25.44 -34.35 -1.02
CA ALA A 2 -24.85 -33.06 -1.41
C ALA A 2 -25.65 -32.45 -2.59
N GLU A 3 -26.13 -31.21 -2.43
CA GLU A 3 -26.80 -30.50 -3.50
C GLU A 3 -25.79 -29.95 -4.48
N TYR A 4 -26.03 -30.15 -5.79
CA TYR A 4 -25.15 -29.65 -6.85
C TYR A 4 -25.75 -28.40 -7.47
N LEU A 5 -24.94 -27.38 -7.60
CA LEU A 5 -25.31 -26.08 -8.13
C LEU A 5 -24.70 -25.87 -9.53
N SER A 6 -25.46 -25.18 -10.40
CA SER A 6 -24.89 -24.63 -11.62
C SER A 6 -23.98 -23.46 -11.30
N VAL A 7 -23.04 -23.13 -12.21
CA VAL A 7 -22.11 -21.98 -12.07
C VAL A 7 -22.86 -20.68 -11.74
N THR A 8 -24.00 -20.44 -12.39
CA THR A 8 -24.79 -19.22 -12.18
C THR A 8 -25.42 -19.19 -10.79
N LYS A 9 -25.94 -20.34 -10.31
CA LYS A 9 -26.56 -20.45 -8.98
C LYS A 9 -25.50 -20.28 -7.88
N TYR A 10 -24.34 -20.95 -8.06
CA TYR A 10 -23.20 -20.83 -7.14
C TYR A 10 -22.65 -19.39 -7.11
N ALA A 11 -22.46 -18.74 -8.26
CA ALA A 11 -21.99 -17.36 -8.34
C ALA A 11 -22.93 -16.40 -7.61
N ARG A 12 -24.25 -16.57 -7.77
CA ARG A 12 -25.27 -15.77 -7.06
C ARG A 12 -25.19 -15.96 -5.56
N LEU A 13 -25.05 -17.21 -5.09
CA LEU A 13 -24.95 -17.54 -3.65
C LEU A 13 -23.76 -16.82 -2.99
N HIS A 14 -22.62 -16.73 -3.70
CA HIS A 14 -21.40 -16.08 -3.19
C HIS A 14 -21.25 -14.61 -3.60
N GLY A 15 -22.24 -13.98 -4.25
CA GLY A 15 -22.16 -12.59 -4.71
C GLY A 15 -21.01 -12.34 -5.72
N LYS A 16 -20.76 -13.33 -6.60
CA LYS A 16 -19.64 -13.30 -7.56
C LYS A 16 -20.12 -13.33 -9.01
N ASP A 17 -19.25 -12.90 -9.92
CA ASP A 17 -19.51 -12.98 -11.36
C ASP A 17 -19.38 -14.43 -11.89
N PRO A 18 -20.36 -14.94 -12.68
CA PRO A 18 -20.31 -16.29 -13.23
C PRO A 18 -19.11 -16.56 -14.14
N GLY A 19 -18.60 -15.54 -14.85
CA GLY A 19 -17.41 -15.65 -15.68
C GLY A 19 -16.16 -15.89 -14.84
N ASN A 20 -16.06 -15.23 -13.70
CA ASN A 20 -14.98 -15.45 -12.74
C ASN A 20 -15.01 -16.87 -12.15
N VAL A 21 -16.20 -17.35 -11.79
CA VAL A 21 -16.39 -18.73 -11.29
C VAL A 21 -15.95 -19.75 -12.34
N ARG A 22 -16.32 -19.59 -13.62
CA ARG A 22 -15.87 -20.47 -14.71
C ARG A 22 -14.35 -20.49 -14.85
N ARG A 23 -13.71 -19.32 -14.74
CA ARG A 23 -12.25 -19.21 -14.81
C ARG A 23 -11.55 -19.93 -13.65
N LEU A 24 -12.11 -19.85 -12.45
CA LEU A 24 -11.58 -20.53 -11.26
C LEU A 24 -11.73 -22.05 -11.38
N LEU A 25 -12.86 -22.54 -11.92
CA LEU A 25 -13.07 -23.96 -12.22
C LEU A 25 -12.09 -24.46 -13.29
N ALA A 26 -11.93 -23.70 -14.37
CA ALA A 26 -11.02 -24.07 -15.47
C ALA A 26 -9.54 -24.10 -15.03
N SER A 27 -9.15 -23.23 -14.06
CA SER A 27 -7.80 -23.21 -13.49
C SER A 27 -7.59 -24.17 -12.30
N GLY A 28 -8.59 -24.94 -11.91
CA GLY A 28 -8.52 -25.87 -10.77
C GLY A 28 -8.48 -25.18 -9.39
N ARG A 29 -8.65 -23.86 -9.33
CA ARG A 29 -8.67 -23.10 -8.06
C ARG A 29 -9.99 -23.19 -7.31
N LEU A 30 -11.06 -23.59 -7.96
CA LEU A 30 -12.35 -23.91 -7.39
C LEU A 30 -12.69 -25.35 -7.73
N ASN A 31 -13.05 -26.13 -6.73
CA ASN A 31 -13.44 -27.51 -6.93
C ASN A 31 -14.83 -27.60 -7.58
N GLY A 32 -14.93 -28.30 -8.69
CA GLY A 32 -16.16 -28.56 -9.37
C GLY A 32 -15.98 -29.66 -10.41
N GLN A 33 -17.06 -30.26 -10.84
CA GLN A 33 -17.06 -31.36 -11.76
C GLN A 33 -17.65 -30.94 -13.11
N LYS A 34 -17.01 -31.32 -14.20
CA LYS A 34 -17.52 -31.04 -15.55
C LYS A 34 -18.38 -32.22 -16.03
N VAL A 35 -19.64 -31.94 -16.26
CA VAL A 35 -20.60 -32.94 -16.83
C VAL A 35 -21.04 -32.45 -18.20
N GLY A 36 -20.54 -33.08 -19.23
CA GLY A 36 -20.75 -32.66 -20.60
C GLY A 36 -20.14 -31.26 -20.86
N ARG A 37 -20.98 -30.30 -21.22
CA ARG A 37 -20.56 -28.89 -21.46
C ARG A 37 -20.74 -27.98 -20.23
N GLN A 38 -21.27 -28.52 -19.12
CA GLN A 38 -21.59 -27.72 -17.95
C GLN A 38 -20.69 -28.06 -16.75
N TRP A 39 -20.39 -27.05 -15.94
CA TRP A 39 -19.77 -27.23 -14.65
C TRP A 39 -20.84 -27.35 -13.56
N ILE A 40 -20.65 -28.30 -12.67
CA ILE A 40 -21.42 -28.46 -11.45
C ILE A 40 -20.51 -28.32 -10.23
N ILE A 41 -21.01 -27.67 -9.18
CA ILE A 41 -20.28 -27.33 -7.97
C ILE A 41 -21.12 -27.80 -6.80
N THR A 42 -20.52 -28.43 -5.81
CA THR A 42 -21.22 -28.79 -4.58
C THR A 42 -21.54 -27.52 -3.80
N GLU A 43 -22.73 -27.38 -3.25
CA GLU A 43 -23.18 -26.21 -2.50
C GLU A 43 -22.20 -25.79 -1.39
N ASN A 44 -21.65 -26.77 -0.67
CA ASN A 44 -20.71 -26.56 0.43
C ASN A 44 -19.26 -26.29 -0.04
N THR A 45 -19.00 -26.21 -1.33
CA THR A 45 -17.65 -25.89 -1.83
C THR A 45 -17.29 -24.45 -1.45
N PRO A 46 -16.23 -24.22 -0.65
CA PRO A 46 -15.85 -22.85 -0.27
C PRO A 46 -15.34 -22.09 -1.49
N TYR A 47 -15.74 -20.82 -1.59
CA TYR A 47 -15.16 -19.93 -2.59
C TYR A 47 -13.69 -19.66 -2.23
N PRO A 48 -12.75 -19.83 -3.15
CA PRO A 48 -11.33 -19.63 -2.83
C PRO A 48 -11.03 -18.20 -2.42
N ASP A 49 -10.21 -18.05 -1.39
CA ASP A 49 -9.76 -16.74 -0.91
C ASP A 49 -9.04 -15.97 -2.01
N ASP A 50 -9.30 -14.67 -2.07
CA ASP A 50 -8.57 -13.79 -2.96
C ASP A 50 -7.19 -13.49 -2.34
N SER A 51 -6.18 -14.25 -2.78
CA SER A 51 -4.79 -14.08 -2.33
C SER A 51 -4.24 -12.67 -2.56
N ARG A 52 -4.90 -11.87 -3.42
CA ARG A 52 -4.58 -10.46 -3.63
C ARG A 52 -4.94 -9.60 -2.40
N ILE A 53 -5.99 -9.99 -1.69
CA ILE A 53 -6.45 -9.28 -0.49
C ILE A 53 -5.70 -9.80 0.73
N THR A 54 -5.58 -11.13 0.89
CA THR A 54 -5.00 -11.77 2.08
C THR A 54 -3.49 -11.59 2.21
N THR A 55 -2.74 -11.67 1.14
CA THR A 55 -1.27 -11.55 1.20
C THR A 55 -0.76 -10.11 1.08
N GLY A 56 -1.62 -9.16 0.74
CA GLY A 56 -1.21 -7.77 0.45
C GLY A 56 -0.24 -7.62 -0.74
N LYS A 57 0.24 -8.73 -1.31
CA LYS A 57 1.26 -8.77 -2.36
C LYS A 57 0.91 -7.93 -3.59
N TYR A 58 -0.38 -7.84 -3.90
CA TYR A 58 -0.90 -7.06 -5.03
C TYR A 58 -1.55 -5.74 -4.61
N CYS A 59 -1.59 -5.46 -3.30
CA CYS A 59 -2.08 -4.18 -2.81
C CYS A 59 -1.12 -3.07 -3.27
N GLY A 60 -1.65 -2.06 -3.96
CA GLY A 60 -0.85 -0.93 -4.43
C GLY A 60 0.15 -1.23 -5.56
N TRP A 61 0.08 -2.38 -6.26
CA TRP A 61 1.02 -2.70 -7.33
C TRP A 61 1.09 -1.64 -8.44
N ARG A 62 -0.04 -1.01 -8.80
CA ARG A 62 -0.08 0.09 -9.79
C ARG A 62 0.66 1.32 -9.28
N LYS A 63 0.54 1.61 -7.98
CA LYS A 63 1.25 2.70 -7.30
C LYS A 63 2.77 2.44 -7.32
N ARG A 64 3.21 1.21 -7.03
CA ARG A 64 4.62 0.81 -7.09
C ARG A 64 5.22 0.89 -8.50
N ILE A 65 4.44 0.55 -9.54
CA ILE A 65 4.89 0.69 -10.94
C ILE A 65 5.07 2.16 -11.31
N ALA A 66 4.17 3.05 -10.87
CA ALA A 66 4.30 4.49 -11.12
C ALA A 66 5.54 5.09 -10.45
N LEU A 67 5.86 4.64 -9.22
CA LEU A 67 7.10 5.02 -8.53
C LEU A 67 8.35 4.51 -9.22
N ASN A 68 8.35 3.24 -9.66
CA ASN A 68 9.51 2.63 -10.34
C ASN A 68 9.84 3.25 -11.71
N LYS A 69 8.99 4.09 -12.26
CA LYS A 69 9.30 4.83 -13.51
C LYS A 69 10.41 5.86 -13.33
N ASN A 70 10.58 6.38 -12.11
CA ASN A 70 11.68 7.31 -11.79
C ASN A 70 12.66 6.65 -10.80
N LYS A 71 13.51 5.77 -11.34
CA LYS A 71 14.48 5.00 -10.54
C LYS A 71 15.48 5.88 -9.79
N GLU A 72 15.89 7.00 -10.37
CA GLU A 72 16.87 7.93 -9.76
C GLU A 72 16.25 8.63 -8.56
N LEU A 73 15.03 9.17 -8.70
CA LEU A 73 14.31 9.76 -7.58
C LEU A 73 14.06 8.75 -6.46
N MET A 74 13.66 7.53 -6.80
CA MET A 74 13.42 6.49 -5.79
C MET A 74 14.70 6.07 -5.07
N LYS A 75 15.82 6.07 -5.76
CA LYS A 75 17.14 5.84 -5.14
C LYS A 75 17.47 6.97 -4.16
N SER A 76 17.35 8.23 -4.59
CA SER A 76 17.58 9.39 -3.72
C SER A 76 16.67 9.38 -2.47
N ILE A 77 15.40 9.04 -2.63
CA ILE A 77 14.47 8.90 -1.49
C ILE A 77 14.93 7.76 -0.55
N SER A 78 15.37 6.63 -1.10
CA SER A 78 15.84 5.50 -0.29
C SER A 78 17.11 5.86 0.49
N ASP A 79 18.06 6.55 -0.14
CA ASP A 79 19.30 7.01 0.49
C ASP A 79 18.99 8.04 1.59
N MET A 80 18.07 8.98 1.33
CA MET A 80 17.58 9.93 2.33
C MET A 80 16.94 9.22 3.52
N ILE A 81 16.12 8.21 3.29
CA ILE A 81 15.49 7.45 4.39
C ILE A 81 16.53 6.75 5.24
N ALA A 82 17.59 6.20 4.65
CA ALA A 82 18.67 5.58 5.41
C ALA A 82 19.38 6.61 6.32
N GLU A 83 19.57 7.84 5.85
CA GLU A 83 20.12 8.93 6.66
C GLU A 83 19.14 9.38 7.75
N LEU A 84 17.85 9.50 7.45
CA LEU A 84 16.81 9.80 8.44
C LEU A 84 16.73 8.72 9.54
N CYS A 85 16.94 7.45 9.21
CA CYS A 85 17.04 6.38 10.21
C CYS A 85 18.22 6.62 11.16
N SER A 86 19.33 7.14 10.67
CA SER A 86 20.49 7.47 11.51
C SER A 86 20.24 8.71 12.36
N ILE A 87 19.54 9.71 11.83
CA ILE A 87 19.22 10.97 12.53
C ILE A 87 18.22 10.73 13.66
N TYR A 88 17.16 10.00 13.42
CA TYR A 88 16.09 9.79 14.40
C TYR A 88 16.29 8.54 15.30
N GLY A 89 17.09 7.57 14.84
CA GLY A 89 17.30 6.31 15.58
C GLY A 89 16.00 5.62 15.93
N ASP A 90 15.86 5.19 17.17
CA ASP A 90 14.68 4.47 17.69
C ASP A 90 13.40 5.32 17.73
N ALA A 91 13.51 6.64 17.60
CA ALA A 91 12.34 7.52 17.53
C ALA A 91 11.60 7.41 16.19
N LEU A 92 12.23 6.91 15.13
CA LEU A 92 11.62 6.75 13.83
C LEU A 92 10.70 5.53 13.81
N CYS A 93 9.39 5.75 13.75
CA CYS A 93 8.41 4.67 13.70
C CYS A 93 8.07 4.26 12.28
N LYS A 94 7.93 5.22 11.35
CA LYS A 94 7.51 4.92 9.98
C LYS A 94 7.80 6.07 9.04
N VAL A 95 8.10 5.77 7.77
CA VAL A 95 8.17 6.75 6.68
C VAL A 95 7.13 6.38 5.62
N ILE A 96 6.28 7.33 5.27
CA ILE A 96 5.14 7.12 4.36
C ILE A 96 5.18 8.16 3.25
N LEU A 97 5.26 7.72 2.01
CA LEU A 97 5.00 8.56 0.85
C LEU A 97 3.50 8.72 0.67
N TYR A 98 3.02 9.95 0.52
CA TYR A 98 1.61 10.23 0.28
C TYR A 98 1.42 11.19 -0.91
N GLY A 99 0.26 11.81 -1.09
CA GLY A 99 0.03 12.80 -2.13
C GLY A 99 0.02 12.26 -3.56
N SER A 100 0.42 13.09 -4.51
CA SER A 100 0.33 12.80 -5.95
C SER A 100 1.20 11.61 -6.37
N TYR A 101 2.40 11.50 -5.83
CA TYR A 101 3.32 10.38 -6.10
C TYR A 101 2.78 9.04 -5.59
N ALA A 102 2.15 9.04 -4.42
CA ALA A 102 1.53 7.83 -3.90
C ALA A 102 0.30 7.39 -4.70
N ARG A 103 -0.44 8.34 -5.28
CA ARG A 103 -1.58 8.07 -6.16
C ARG A 103 -1.19 7.70 -7.58
N GLY A 104 0.02 8.05 -8.02
CA GLY A 104 0.47 7.90 -9.41
C GLY A 104 -0.12 8.96 -10.35
N THR A 105 -0.47 10.13 -9.81
CA THR A 105 -1.04 11.27 -10.55
C THR A 105 -0.08 12.47 -10.61
N GLN A 106 1.18 12.26 -10.28
CA GLN A 106 2.21 13.29 -10.26
C GLN A 106 2.49 13.84 -11.66
N THR A 107 2.83 15.12 -11.71
CA THR A 107 3.37 15.84 -12.87
C THR A 107 4.85 16.15 -12.65
N GLU A 108 5.51 16.74 -13.62
CA GLU A 108 6.90 17.19 -13.47
C GLU A 108 7.08 18.26 -12.39
N GLN A 109 6.05 19.03 -12.11
CA GLN A 109 6.04 20.09 -11.11
C GLN A 109 5.53 19.64 -9.74
N SER A 110 5.15 18.37 -9.61
CA SER A 110 4.62 17.85 -8.33
C SER A 110 5.72 17.68 -7.31
N ASP A 111 5.45 18.12 -6.09
CA ASP A 111 6.27 17.86 -4.91
C ASP A 111 6.16 16.39 -4.48
N VAL A 112 7.17 15.91 -3.80
CA VAL A 112 7.19 14.57 -3.19
C VAL A 112 6.80 14.69 -1.73
N ASP A 113 5.59 14.25 -1.40
CA ASP A 113 5.02 14.37 -0.06
C ASP A 113 5.42 13.16 0.81
N ILE A 114 6.13 13.40 1.90
CA ILE A 114 6.62 12.36 2.82
C ILE A 114 6.18 12.68 4.25
N ALA A 115 5.56 11.73 4.93
CA ALA A 115 5.22 11.80 6.33
C ALA A 115 6.17 10.90 7.14
N ILE A 116 6.79 11.47 8.16
CA ILE A 116 7.64 10.77 9.11
C ILE A 116 6.86 10.64 10.42
N LEU A 117 6.59 9.40 10.83
CA LEU A 117 5.94 9.10 12.10
C LEU A 117 7.01 8.87 13.15
N LEU A 118 6.95 9.63 14.25
CA LEU A 118 7.93 9.62 15.33
C LEU A 118 7.29 9.24 16.68
N SER A 119 8.03 8.52 17.51
CA SER A 119 7.66 8.28 18.89
C SER A 119 8.03 9.51 19.73
N GLY A 120 7.10 10.47 19.83
CA GLY A 120 7.29 11.72 20.55
C GLY A 120 7.90 12.85 19.70
N LYS A 121 8.13 13.99 20.35
CA LYS A 121 8.66 15.19 19.69
C LYS A 121 10.19 15.15 19.66
N PRO A 122 10.83 15.26 18.49
CA PRO A 122 12.29 15.28 18.40
C PRO A 122 12.88 16.56 19.03
N PRO A 123 14.10 16.50 19.58
CA PRO A 123 14.87 17.67 19.98
C PRO A 123 15.15 18.59 18.79
N LYS A 124 15.49 19.86 19.08
CA LYS A 124 15.69 20.86 18.03
C LYS A 124 16.88 20.53 17.11
N ASP A 125 17.97 20.05 17.67
CA ASP A 125 19.16 19.63 16.92
C ASP A 125 18.88 18.49 15.94
N VAL A 126 18.03 17.53 16.31
CA VAL A 126 17.56 16.44 15.45
C VAL A 126 16.65 17.00 14.34
N THR A 127 15.79 17.96 14.66
CA THR A 127 14.95 18.63 13.65
C THR A 127 15.82 19.41 12.65
N ASP A 128 16.82 20.15 13.14
CA ASP A 128 17.75 20.91 12.28
C ASP A 128 18.57 19.97 11.38
N ALA A 129 19.00 18.82 11.91
CA ALA A 129 19.68 17.78 11.13
C ALA A 129 18.79 17.20 10.02
N MET A 130 17.52 16.93 10.33
CA MET A 130 16.54 16.46 9.33
C MET A 130 16.33 17.49 8.21
N ILE A 131 16.18 18.78 8.56
CA ILE A 131 16.00 19.85 7.55
C ILE A 131 17.21 19.92 6.63
N ASN A 132 18.43 19.84 7.16
CA ASN A 132 19.65 19.85 6.37
C ASN A 132 19.76 18.62 5.46
N CYS A 133 19.43 17.44 5.97
CA CYS A 133 19.37 16.20 5.19
C CYS A 133 18.38 16.35 4.02
N VAL A 134 17.13 16.71 4.26
CA VAL A 134 16.09 16.88 3.25
C VAL A 134 16.52 17.88 2.19
N SER A 135 17.02 19.07 2.59
CA SER A 135 17.48 20.12 1.67
C SER A 135 18.64 19.64 0.76
N SER A 136 19.54 18.81 1.28
CA SER A 136 20.64 18.23 0.49
C SER A 136 20.10 17.32 -0.62
N TYR A 137 19.10 16.50 -0.30
CA TYR A 137 18.47 15.60 -1.29
C TYR A 137 17.57 16.36 -2.28
N GLU A 138 16.89 17.43 -1.87
CA GLU A 138 16.16 18.31 -2.79
C GLU A 138 17.08 18.88 -3.86
N LEU A 139 18.23 19.41 -3.45
CA LEU A 139 19.25 19.93 -4.38
C LEU A 139 19.80 18.85 -5.30
N ALA A 140 20.03 17.65 -4.79
CA ALA A 140 20.59 16.55 -5.56
C ALA A 140 19.60 15.98 -6.60
N CYS A 141 18.31 15.85 -6.24
CA CYS A 141 17.28 15.27 -7.13
C CYS A 141 16.51 16.31 -7.96
N GLY A 142 16.68 17.62 -7.69
CA GLY A 142 15.99 18.70 -8.38
C GLY A 142 14.46 18.68 -8.18
N LYS A 143 13.99 18.13 -7.06
CA LYS A 143 12.58 18.03 -6.70
C LYS A 143 12.35 18.56 -5.29
N VAL A 144 11.23 19.22 -5.09
CA VAL A 144 10.79 19.63 -3.75
C VAL A 144 10.32 18.41 -2.98
N LEU A 145 10.89 18.22 -1.78
CA LEU A 145 10.54 17.14 -0.85
C LEU A 145 9.75 17.74 0.33
N SER A 146 8.44 17.66 0.26
CA SER A 146 7.57 18.11 1.35
C SER A 146 7.55 17.07 2.48
N VAL A 147 8.42 17.26 3.47
CA VAL A 147 8.57 16.33 4.59
C VAL A 147 7.91 16.90 5.83
N ILE A 148 7.05 16.11 6.47
CA ILE A 148 6.34 16.49 7.69
C ILE A 148 6.55 15.47 8.81
N ASP A 149 6.78 15.96 10.02
CA ASP A 149 6.84 15.15 11.23
C ASP A 149 5.45 14.97 11.83
N ILE A 150 5.09 13.75 12.14
CA ILE A 150 3.82 13.39 12.78
C ILE A 150 4.10 12.53 14.00
N ASP A 151 3.49 12.87 15.10
CA ASP A 151 3.49 12.05 16.30
C ASP A 151 2.73 10.73 16.04
N ALA A 152 3.39 9.60 16.25
CA ALA A 152 2.86 8.28 15.90
C ALA A 152 1.61 7.92 16.74
N GLU A 153 1.56 8.31 18.03
CA GLU A 153 0.40 8.05 18.87
C GLU A 153 -0.81 8.87 18.41
N LYS A 154 -0.59 10.17 18.11
CA LYS A 154 -1.65 11.02 17.56
C LYS A 154 -2.13 10.53 16.20
N TYR A 155 -1.21 10.07 15.35
CA TYR A 155 -1.58 9.48 14.08
C TYR A 155 -2.47 8.25 14.29
N ASP A 156 -2.09 7.33 15.18
CA ASP A 156 -2.86 6.12 15.45
C ASP A 156 -4.24 6.42 16.05
N GLN A 157 -4.33 7.42 16.92
CA GLN A 157 -5.59 7.86 17.52
C GLN A 157 -6.54 8.49 16.48
N TRP A 158 -6.03 9.27 15.53
CA TRP A 158 -6.84 10.13 14.67
C TRP A 158 -6.86 9.70 13.19
N LYS A 159 -6.16 8.62 12.80
CA LYS A 159 -6.03 8.15 11.41
C LYS A 159 -7.36 7.79 10.73
N ASP A 160 -8.41 7.53 11.50
CA ASP A 160 -9.76 7.22 11.01
C ASP A 160 -10.72 8.40 11.07
N VAL A 161 -10.33 9.49 11.71
CA VAL A 161 -11.18 10.66 11.98
C VAL A 161 -10.73 11.87 11.16
N LEU A 162 -9.45 12.26 11.27
CA LEU A 162 -8.94 13.46 10.59
C LEU A 162 -8.73 13.20 9.10
N PRO A 163 -9.29 14.04 8.21
CA PRO A 163 -9.21 13.84 6.76
C PRO A 163 -7.79 13.65 6.25
N PHE A 164 -6.84 14.44 6.74
CA PHE A 164 -5.44 14.36 6.37
C PHE A 164 -4.81 13.01 6.70
N TYR A 165 -4.95 12.53 7.95
CA TYR A 165 -4.41 11.25 8.38
C TYR A 165 -5.13 10.07 7.71
N LYS A 166 -6.44 10.20 7.49
CA LYS A 166 -7.22 9.22 6.74
C LYS A 166 -6.71 9.06 5.31
N ASN A 167 -6.33 10.15 4.66
CA ASN A 167 -5.74 10.12 3.32
C ASN A 167 -4.36 9.44 3.33
N ILE A 168 -3.48 9.80 4.27
CA ILE A 168 -2.18 9.12 4.44
C ILE A 168 -2.38 7.61 4.63
N ARG A 169 -3.31 7.20 5.49
CA ARG A 169 -3.61 5.79 5.72
C ARG A 169 -4.11 5.07 4.46
N LYS A 170 -5.03 5.70 3.73
CA LYS A 170 -5.70 5.09 2.56
C LYS A 170 -4.80 5.03 1.33
N GLU A 171 -4.05 6.09 1.10
CA GLU A 171 -3.33 6.31 -0.16
C GLU A 171 -1.82 6.15 0.00
N GLY A 172 -1.31 6.24 1.22
CA GLY A 172 0.11 6.21 1.51
C GLY A 172 0.80 4.91 1.15
N ILE A 173 2.06 5.02 0.77
CA ILE A 173 2.97 3.91 0.51
C ILE A 173 4.02 3.93 1.60
N ILE A 174 4.08 2.87 2.39
CA ILE A 174 5.10 2.72 3.43
C ILE A 174 6.44 2.50 2.74
N LEU A 175 7.37 3.42 2.93
CA LEU A 175 8.73 3.36 2.42
C LEU A 175 9.69 2.70 3.42
N TRP A 176 9.46 2.94 4.70
CA TRP A 176 10.21 2.30 5.77
C TRP A 176 9.26 1.95 6.92
N PRO A 177 9.15 0.67 7.30
CA PRO A 177 8.35 0.21 8.42
C PRO A 177 9.15 0.34 9.72
N ALA A 178 8.44 0.55 10.85
CA ALA A 178 9.05 0.30 12.15
C ALA A 178 9.60 -1.12 12.21
N ALA A 179 10.73 -1.30 12.84
CA ALA A 179 11.20 -2.65 13.17
C ALA A 179 10.13 -3.35 14.02
N ALA A 180 9.79 -4.57 13.63
CA ALA A 180 8.82 -5.40 14.35
C ALA A 180 9.41 -5.91 15.67
#